data_a477e91c7893f0c7338c71fa7f660d90
#
_entry.id   a477e91c7893f0c7338c71fa7f660d90
#
_cell.length_a   1.000
_cell.length_b   1.000
_cell.length_c   1.000
_cell.angle_alpha   90.00
_cell.angle_beta   90.00
_cell.angle_gamma   90.00
#
_symmetry.space_group_name_H-M   'P 1'
#
loop_
_entity.id
_entity.type
_entity.pdbx_description
1 polymer ?
#
loop_
_entity_poly.entity_id
_entity_poly.type
_entity_poly.pdbx_seq_one_letter_code
_entity_poly.pdbx_strand_id
1 'polypeptide(L)'
;MDRSEELLQLVLEYTNLSDESDKLHSRDTLSGYDNSELNCLDAVGRMEHPNVTALAEKMRMTKGAISKILRKLSDKDAVEPYQLGTNRQRIFYRLTDTGHVLFDAHRERHRGWEERELSFFRSLSEEERAGAIRFFTDYNTDLRARLGKE
;
A
#
# COMPACT_ATOMS: atom_id res chain seq x y z
N MET A 1 -9.01 -12.97 -33.67
CA MET A 1 -8.46 -12.91 -32.30
C MET A 1 -9.30 -13.80 -31.42
N ASP A 2 -8.66 -14.73 -30.75
CA ASP A 2 -9.39 -15.55 -29.82
C ASP A 2 -9.68 -14.76 -28.51
N ARG A 3 -10.60 -15.26 -27.68
CA ARG A 3 -10.98 -14.58 -26.44
C ARG A 3 -9.85 -14.49 -25.41
N SER A 4 -8.88 -15.38 -25.48
CA SER A 4 -7.70 -15.33 -24.61
C SER A 4 -6.77 -14.20 -25.01
N GLU A 5 -6.62 -13.97 -26.31
CA GLU A 5 -5.85 -12.85 -26.85
C GLU A 5 -6.53 -11.51 -26.55
N GLU A 6 -7.86 -11.47 -26.68
CA GLU A 6 -8.66 -10.29 -26.29
C GLU A 6 -8.47 -9.96 -24.80
N LEU A 7 -8.55 -10.98 -23.93
CA LEU A 7 -8.34 -10.81 -22.50
C LEU A 7 -6.92 -10.30 -22.19
N LEU A 8 -5.90 -10.82 -22.88
CA LEU A 8 -4.52 -10.35 -22.73
C LEU A 8 -4.40 -8.85 -23.07
N GLN A 9 -5.03 -8.41 -24.17
CA GLN A 9 -5.01 -7.00 -24.55
C GLN A 9 -5.67 -6.11 -23.48
N LEU A 10 -6.80 -6.55 -22.92
CA LEU A 10 -7.48 -5.82 -21.86
C LEU A 10 -6.67 -5.75 -20.56
N VAL A 11 -5.96 -6.80 -20.21
CA VAL A 11 -5.05 -6.81 -19.05
C VAL A 11 -3.89 -5.83 -19.28
N LEU A 12 -3.31 -5.78 -20.47
CA LEU A 12 -2.24 -4.83 -20.81
C LEU A 12 -2.75 -3.38 -20.77
N GLU A 13 -3.91 -3.13 -21.32
CA GLU A 13 -4.56 -1.80 -21.24
C GLU A 13 -4.83 -1.39 -19.81
N TYR A 14 -5.41 -2.28 -19.00
CA TYR A 14 -5.65 -2.03 -17.57
C TYR A 14 -4.36 -1.69 -16.82
N THR A 15 -3.27 -2.43 -17.06
CA THR A 15 -1.98 -2.17 -16.41
C THR A 15 -1.47 -0.77 -16.75
N ASN A 16 -1.54 -0.38 -18.02
CA ASN A 16 -1.12 0.96 -18.47
C ASN A 16 -1.97 2.07 -17.85
N LEU A 17 -3.30 1.91 -17.85
CA LEU A 17 -4.21 2.89 -17.25
C LEU A 17 -4.05 3.00 -15.73
N SER A 18 -3.81 1.88 -15.06
CA SER A 18 -3.53 1.85 -13.63
C SER A 18 -2.25 2.62 -13.29
N ASP A 19 -1.18 2.42 -14.07
CA ASP A 19 0.09 3.14 -13.89
C ASP A 19 -0.09 4.65 -14.12
N GLU A 20 -0.87 5.06 -15.14
CA GLU A 20 -1.18 6.48 -15.38
C GLU A 20 -1.97 7.08 -14.22
N SER A 21 -2.95 6.36 -13.70
CA SER A 21 -3.74 6.79 -12.54
C SER A 21 -2.87 7.01 -11.31
N ASP A 22 -1.95 6.10 -11.03
CA ASP A 22 -1.01 6.21 -9.91
C ASP A 22 -0.10 7.43 -10.05
N LYS A 23 0.39 7.71 -11.26
CA LYS A 23 1.21 8.90 -11.54
C LYS A 23 0.44 10.21 -11.35
N LEU A 24 -0.84 10.25 -11.71
CA LEU A 24 -1.67 11.43 -11.49
C LEU A 24 -1.89 11.70 -10.00
N HIS A 25 -2.09 10.67 -9.20
CA HIS A 25 -2.28 10.79 -7.76
C HIS A 25 -1.01 11.19 -7.01
N SER A 26 0.17 11.03 -7.61
CA SER A 26 1.45 11.43 -7.02
C SER A 26 1.73 12.95 -7.03
N ARG A 27 0.81 13.76 -7.55
CA ARG A 27 0.97 15.23 -7.69
C ARG A 27 0.34 16.04 -6.57
N ASP A 28 -0.25 15.40 -5.56
CA ASP A 28 -0.91 16.04 -4.42
C ASP A 28 0.01 16.16 -3.19
N THR A 29 -0.57 16.35 -2.00
CA THR A 29 0.13 16.43 -0.70
C THR A 29 1.07 15.25 -0.44
N LEU A 30 0.81 14.10 -1.07
CA LEU A 30 1.60 12.88 -0.94
C LEU A 30 2.72 12.80 -1.98
N SER A 31 2.88 13.81 -2.83
CA SER A 31 3.99 13.88 -3.78
C SER A 31 5.33 13.91 -3.04
N GLY A 32 6.33 13.24 -3.56
CA GLY A 32 7.62 13.09 -2.88
C GLY A 32 7.72 11.89 -1.93
N TYR A 33 6.65 11.10 -1.80
CA TYR A 33 6.63 9.85 -1.04
C TYR A 33 6.32 8.68 -1.97
N ASP A 34 7.10 7.62 -1.92
CA ASP A 34 6.79 6.39 -2.65
C ASP A 34 5.77 5.52 -1.90
N ASN A 35 5.27 4.47 -2.55
CA ASN A 35 4.28 3.58 -1.95
C ASN A 35 4.80 2.87 -0.69
N SER A 36 6.08 2.50 -0.66
CA SER A 36 6.69 1.85 0.50
C SER A 36 6.75 2.81 1.70
N GLU A 37 7.10 4.07 1.46
CA GLU A 37 7.09 5.11 2.50
C GLU A 37 5.68 5.35 3.05
N LEU A 38 4.68 5.48 2.17
CA LEU A 38 3.28 5.70 2.59
C LEU A 38 2.70 4.50 3.32
N ASN A 39 3.00 3.28 2.89
CA ASN A 39 2.57 2.07 3.58
C ASN A 39 3.22 1.92 4.95
N CYS A 40 4.50 2.25 5.07
CA CYS A 40 5.20 2.26 6.36
C CYS A 40 4.62 3.31 7.29
N LEU A 41 4.39 4.51 6.80
CA LEU A 41 3.76 5.60 7.55
C LEU A 41 2.36 5.20 8.06
N ASP A 42 1.56 4.55 7.23
CA ASP A 42 0.25 4.02 7.62
C ASP A 42 0.38 2.97 8.75
N ALA A 43 1.32 2.04 8.62
CA ALA A 43 1.58 1.03 9.66
C ALA A 43 2.03 1.67 10.98
N VAL A 44 2.90 2.67 10.94
CA VAL A 44 3.33 3.42 12.13
C VAL A 44 2.14 4.09 12.82
N GLY A 45 1.23 4.67 12.04
CA GLY A 45 0.04 5.34 12.58
C GLY A 45 -1.01 4.41 13.17
N ARG A 46 -1.06 3.14 12.72
CA ARG A 46 -2.06 2.15 13.15
C ARG A 46 -1.60 1.23 14.26
N MET A 47 -0.30 0.99 14.37
CA MET A 47 0.25 0.04 15.33
C MET A 47 0.49 0.71 16.68
N GLU A 48 0.28 -0.04 17.75
CA GLU A 48 0.69 0.34 19.09
C GLU A 48 2.18 0.02 19.26
N HIS A 49 2.97 1.01 19.61
CA HIS A 49 4.43 0.87 19.82
C HIS A 49 5.14 0.15 18.66
N PRO A 50 5.07 0.65 17.42
CA PRO A 50 5.73 0.00 16.29
C PRO A 50 7.24 0.17 16.37
N ASN A 51 7.96 -0.94 16.16
CA ASN A 51 9.41 -0.96 16.03
C ASN A 51 9.81 -1.59 14.68
N VAL A 52 11.10 -1.57 14.36
CA VAL A 52 11.59 -2.11 13.09
C VAL A 52 11.18 -3.57 12.89
N THR A 53 11.26 -4.40 13.92
CA THR A 53 10.90 -5.82 13.84
C THR A 53 9.40 -6.00 13.52
N ALA A 54 8.53 -5.30 14.25
CA ALA A 54 7.07 -5.38 14.03
C ALA A 54 6.66 -4.85 12.65
N LEU A 55 7.27 -3.75 12.22
CA LEU A 55 7.02 -3.18 10.89
C LEU A 55 7.52 -4.11 9.76
N ALA A 56 8.69 -4.72 9.92
CA ALA A 56 9.22 -5.67 8.95
C ALA A 56 8.29 -6.88 8.78
N GLU A 57 7.78 -7.42 9.87
CA GLU A 57 6.81 -8.51 9.86
C GLU A 57 5.49 -8.09 9.21
N LYS A 58 4.94 -6.95 9.60
CA LYS A 58 3.68 -6.42 9.06
C LYS A 58 3.76 -6.17 7.55
N MET A 59 4.86 -5.60 7.09
CA MET A 59 5.05 -5.23 5.69
C MET A 59 5.69 -6.32 4.84
N ARG A 60 6.07 -7.46 5.45
CA ARG A 60 6.79 -8.55 4.77
C ARG A 60 8.06 -8.07 4.07
N MET A 61 8.82 -7.27 4.78
CA MET A 61 10.09 -6.71 4.31
C MET A 61 11.21 -7.05 5.28
N THR A 62 12.46 -6.90 4.84
CA THR A 62 13.62 -7.07 5.72
C THR A 62 13.72 -5.91 6.72
N LYS A 63 14.32 -6.15 7.87
CA LYS A 63 14.61 -5.09 8.88
C LYS A 63 15.47 -3.97 8.29
N GLY A 64 16.44 -4.32 7.43
CA GLY A 64 17.28 -3.34 6.74
C GLY A 64 16.49 -2.43 5.81
N ALA A 65 15.54 -2.99 5.04
CA ALA A 65 14.66 -2.21 4.18
C ALA A 65 13.76 -1.26 5.00
N ILE A 66 13.17 -1.74 6.09
CA ILE A 66 12.36 -0.92 6.99
C ILE A 66 13.18 0.21 7.63
N SER A 67 14.39 -0.10 8.11
CA SER A 67 15.29 0.93 8.69
C SER A 67 15.59 2.03 7.68
N LYS A 68 15.79 1.69 6.42
CA LYS A 68 16.02 2.65 5.33
C LYS A 68 14.79 3.51 5.08
N ILE A 69 13.60 2.93 5.06
CA ILE A 69 12.34 3.66 4.87
C ILE A 69 12.10 4.62 6.06
N LEU A 70 12.27 4.15 7.29
CA LEU A 70 12.12 4.99 8.49
C LEU A 70 13.10 6.15 8.51
N ARG A 71 14.32 5.94 8.04
CA ARG A 71 15.30 7.03 7.90
C ARG A 71 14.82 8.09 6.93
N LYS A 72 14.32 7.70 5.77
CA LYS A 72 13.74 8.63 4.79
C LYS A 72 12.54 9.38 5.37
N LEU A 73 11.64 8.71 6.08
CA LEU A 73 10.50 9.32 6.73
C LEU A 73 10.92 10.28 7.86
N SER A 74 11.96 9.94 8.62
CA SER A 74 12.54 10.82 9.64
C SER A 74 13.17 12.07 9.02
N ASP A 75 13.90 11.91 7.91
CA ASP A 75 14.52 13.02 7.19
C ASP A 75 13.47 13.99 6.62
N LYS A 76 12.29 13.50 6.30
CA LYS A 76 11.13 14.28 5.85
C LYS A 76 10.25 14.76 7.00
N ASP A 77 10.68 14.58 8.23
CA ASP A 77 9.95 14.97 9.45
C ASP A 77 8.54 14.33 9.56
N ALA A 78 8.37 13.13 9.05
CA ALA A 78 7.09 12.42 9.09
C ALA A 78 6.97 11.45 10.26
N VAL A 79 8.08 10.89 10.72
CA VAL A 79 8.14 10.02 11.90
C VAL A 79 9.28 10.45 12.81
N GLU A 80 9.17 10.10 14.09
CA GLU A 80 10.22 10.33 15.08
C GLU A 80 10.37 9.10 15.98
N PRO A 81 11.61 8.79 16.41
CA PRO A 81 11.85 7.71 17.35
C PRO A 81 11.44 8.09 18.77
N TYR A 82 11.04 7.11 19.56
CA TYR A 82 10.84 7.28 21.00
C TYR A 82 11.17 5.99 21.75
N GLN A 83 11.30 6.10 23.04
CA GLN A 83 11.58 5.00 23.96
C GLN A 83 10.52 4.98 25.06
N LEU A 84 10.25 3.79 25.61
CA LEU A 84 9.29 3.63 26.70
C LEU A 84 10.03 3.53 28.06
N GLY A 85 9.70 4.47 28.94
CA GLY A 85 10.25 4.49 30.30
C GLY A 85 11.77 4.49 30.33
N THR A 86 12.36 3.54 31.09
CA THR A 86 13.81 3.38 31.23
C THR A 86 14.43 2.42 30.22
N ASN A 87 13.62 1.77 29.39
CA ASN A 87 14.10 0.82 28.39
C ASN A 87 14.66 1.56 27.17
N ARG A 88 15.99 1.76 27.17
CA ARG A 88 16.72 2.43 26.08
C ARG A 88 17.16 1.48 24.95
N GLN A 89 16.91 0.19 25.09
CA GLN A 89 17.31 -0.81 24.09
C GLN A 89 16.29 -0.93 22.96
N ARG A 90 15.01 -0.60 23.20
CA ARG A 90 13.94 -0.67 22.22
C ARG A 90 13.59 0.71 21.73
N ILE A 91 13.68 0.90 20.42
CA ILE A 91 13.30 2.13 19.74
C ILE A 91 11.98 1.90 19.00
N PHE A 92 11.00 2.71 19.35
CA PHE A 92 9.70 2.74 18.70
C PHE A 92 9.60 4.00 17.84
N TYR A 93 8.63 4.03 16.97
CA TYR A 93 8.40 5.16 16.07
C TYR A 93 6.97 5.65 16.20
N ARG A 94 6.79 6.95 16.06
CA ARG A 94 5.47 7.58 16.03
C ARG A 94 5.41 8.63 14.93
N LEU A 95 4.19 8.97 14.52
CA LEU A 95 3.97 10.06 13.59
C LEU A 95 4.25 11.40 14.27
N THR A 96 4.91 12.29 13.53
CA THR A 96 4.98 13.71 13.86
C THR A 96 3.67 14.40 13.45
N ASP A 97 3.53 15.70 13.71
CA ASP A 97 2.39 16.47 13.21
C ASP A 97 2.32 16.42 11.68
N THR A 98 3.46 16.55 10.99
CA THR A 98 3.58 16.35 9.55
C THR A 98 3.14 14.94 9.15
N GLY A 99 3.60 13.92 9.88
CA GLY A 99 3.22 12.53 9.65
C GLY A 99 1.72 12.28 9.80
N HIS A 100 1.07 12.91 10.78
CA HIS A 100 -0.39 12.83 10.95
C HIS A 100 -1.15 13.43 9.76
N VAL A 101 -0.71 14.56 9.24
CA VAL A 101 -1.31 15.17 8.04
C VAL A 101 -1.22 14.23 6.84
N LEU A 102 -0.04 13.63 6.64
CA LEU A 102 0.19 12.66 5.55
C LEU A 102 -0.62 11.38 5.75
N PHE A 103 -0.71 10.87 6.97
CA PHE A 103 -1.49 9.70 7.33
C PHE A 103 -2.98 9.90 7.00
N ASP A 104 -3.54 11.04 7.39
CA ASP A 104 -4.94 11.36 7.11
C ASP A 104 -5.19 11.53 5.61
N ALA A 105 -4.30 12.20 4.88
CA ALA A 105 -4.40 12.36 3.43
C ALA A 105 -4.32 11.00 2.71
N HIS A 106 -3.45 10.12 3.15
CA HIS A 106 -3.29 8.77 2.58
C HIS A 106 -4.54 7.90 2.84
N ARG A 107 -5.09 7.96 4.05
CA ARG A 107 -6.36 7.28 4.39
C ARG A 107 -7.51 7.79 3.53
N GLU A 108 -7.63 9.10 3.38
CA GLU A 108 -8.69 9.70 2.56
C GLU A 108 -8.57 9.30 1.09
N ARG A 109 -7.35 9.24 0.55
CA ARG A 109 -7.09 8.74 -0.81
C ARG A 109 -7.55 7.29 -0.96
N HIS A 110 -7.20 6.41 -0.02
CA HIS A 110 -7.62 5.01 -0.03
C HIS A 110 -9.13 4.88 0.05
N ARG A 111 -9.77 5.62 0.95
CA ARG A 111 -11.24 5.60 1.09
C ARG A 111 -11.92 6.05 -0.19
N GLY A 112 -11.48 7.11 -0.81
CA GLY A 112 -12.02 7.60 -2.08
C GLY A 112 -11.86 6.59 -3.22
N TRP A 113 -10.71 5.92 -3.28
CA TRP A 113 -10.46 4.84 -4.23
C TRP A 113 -11.40 3.65 -3.98
N GLU A 114 -11.46 3.17 -2.74
CA GLU A 114 -12.36 2.06 -2.37
C GLU A 114 -13.82 2.35 -2.70
N GLU A 115 -14.30 3.53 -2.39
CA GLU A 115 -15.69 3.94 -2.70
C GLU A 115 -15.98 3.90 -4.20
N ARG A 116 -15.05 4.39 -5.02
CA ARG A 116 -15.19 4.34 -6.49
C ARG A 116 -15.19 2.91 -7.01
N GLU A 117 -14.25 2.08 -6.55
CA GLU A 117 -14.14 0.67 -6.94
C GLU A 117 -15.39 -0.10 -6.53
N LEU A 118 -15.83 0.03 -5.27
CA LEU A 118 -17.03 -0.63 -4.76
C LEU A 118 -18.28 -0.18 -5.51
N SER A 119 -18.39 1.10 -5.88
CA SER A 119 -19.51 1.61 -6.66
C SER A 119 -19.57 0.93 -8.04
N PHE A 120 -18.44 0.81 -8.71
CA PHE A 120 -18.35 0.10 -9.99
C PHE A 120 -18.69 -1.38 -9.83
N PHE A 121 -18.10 -2.07 -8.85
CA PHE A 121 -18.35 -3.49 -8.64
C PHE A 121 -19.81 -3.81 -8.28
N ARG A 122 -20.47 -2.91 -7.53
CA ARG A 122 -21.90 -3.04 -7.22
C ARG A 122 -22.80 -2.83 -8.42
N SER A 123 -22.34 -2.13 -9.45
CA SER A 123 -23.09 -1.96 -10.71
C SER A 123 -23.12 -3.23 -11.57
N LEU A 124 -22.21 -4.16 -11.34
CA LEU A 124 -22.15 -5.44 -12.04
C LEU A 124 -23.28 -6.36 -11.58
N SER A 125 -23.71 -7.26 -12.48
CA SER A 125 -24.59 -8.36 -12.09
C SER A 125 -23.88 -9.34 -11.14
N GLU A 126 -24.65 -10.14 -10.44
CA GLU A 126 -24.10 -11.19 -9.55
C GLU A 126 -23.23 -12.19 -10.33
N GLU A 127 -23.65 -12.56 -11.54
CA GLU A 127 -22.91 -13.48 -12.41
C GLU A 127 -21.56 -12.87 -12.85
N GLU A 128 -21.56 -11.60 -13.23
CA GLU A 128 -20.32 -10.88 -13.61
C GLU A 128 -19.35 -10.76 -12.42
N ARG A 129 -19.85 -10.40 -11.25
CA ARG A 129 -19.02 -10.36 -10.03
C ARG A 129 -18.44 -11.74 -9.69
N ALA A 130 -19.25 -12.79 -9.72
CA ALA A 130 -18.78 -14.14 -9.45
C ALA A 130 -17.69 -14.57 -10.45
N GLY A 131 -17.87 -14.24 -11.72
CA GLY A 131 -16.88 -14.52 -12.77
C GLY A 131 -15.56 -13.76 -12.52
N ALA A 132 -15.63 -12.48 -12.19
CA ALA A 132 -14.47 -11.66 -11.88
C ALA A 132 -13.74 -12.16 -10.62
N ILE A 133 -14.46 -12.55 -9.57
CA ILE A 133 -13.88 -13.12 -8.36
C ILE A 133 -13.10 -14.40 -8.67
N ARG A 134 -13.68 -15.32 -9.45
CA ARG A 134 -12.97 -16.53 -9.86
C ARG A 134 -11.71 -16.22 -10.65
N PHE A 135 -11.83 -15.35 -11.64
CA PHE A 135 -10.69 -14.95 -12.47
C PHE A 135 -9.54 -14.38 -11.63
N PHE A 136 -9.81 -13.38 -10.81
CA PHE A 136 -8.78 -12.74 -10.00
C PHE A 136 -8.23 -13.66 -8.90
N THR A 137 -9.05 -14.54 -8.34
CA THR A 137 -8.58 -15.54 -7.37
C THR A 137 -7.52 -16.44 -8.00
N ASP A 138 -7.81 -16.99 -9.16
CA ASP A 138 -6.91 -17.91 -9.86
C ASP A 138 -5.70 -17.19 -10.43
N TYR A 139 -5.90 -16.02 -11.02
CA TYR A 139 -4.83 -15.22 -11.61
C TYR A 139 -3.84 -14.70 -10.55
N ASN A 140 -4.34 -14.23 -9.41
CA ASN A 140 -3.49 -13.82 -8.29
C ASN A 140 -2.71 -15.00 -7.70
N THR A 141 -3.30 -16.18 -7.64
CA THR A 141 -2.61 -17.38 -7.19
C THR A 141 -1.45 -17.74 -8.13
N ASP A 142 -1.68 -17.71 -9.42
CA ASP A 142 -0.63 -17.93 -10.43
C ASP A 142 0.48 -16.87 -10.34
N LEU A 143 0.09 -15.61 -10.16
CA LEU A 143 1.04 -14.51 -10.06
C LEU A 143 1.92 -14.63 -8.80
N ARG A 144 1.34 -14.99 -7.65
CA ARG A 144 2.12 -15.26 -6.42
C ARG A 144 3.12 -16.38 -6.62
N ALA A 145 2.72 -17.47 -7.26
CA ALA A 145 3.60 -18.60 -7.56
C ALA A 145 4.80 -18.16 -8.43
N ARG A 146 4.56 -17.35 -9.45
CA ARG A 146 5.62 -16.81 -10.30
C ARG A 146 6.58 -15.86 -9.54
N LEU A 147 6.09 -15.19 -8.50
CA LEU A 147 6.88 -14.31 -7.66
C LEU A 147 7.56 -15.04 -6.48
N GLY A 148 7.36 -16.35 -6.34
CA GLY A 148 7.86 -17.12 -5.20
C GLY A 148 7.23 -16.73 -3.86
N LYS A 149 6.00 -16.20 -3.88
CA LYS A 149 5.21 -15.83 -2.69
C LYS A 149 4.13 -16.88 -2.45
N GLU A 150 4.17 -17.49 -1.27
CA GLU A 150 3.12 -18.39 -0.81
C GLU A 150 1.91 -17.63 -0.23
#